data_632049d74ec74f54c1a24ed7e10dd470
#
_entry.id   632049d74ec74f54c1a24ed7e10dd470
#
_cell.length_a   1.000
_cell.length_b   1.000
_cell.length_c   1.000
_cell.angle_alpha   90.00
_cell.angle_beta   90.00
_cell.angle_gamma   90.00
#
_symmetry.space_group_name_H-M   'P 1'
#
loop_
_entity.id
_entity.type
_entity.pdbx_description
1 polymer ?
#
loop_
_entity_poly.entity_id
_entity_poly.type
_entity_poly.pdbx_seq_one_letter_code
_entity_poly.pdbx_strand_id
1 'polypeptide(L)'
;LEIQKALQDGHLDLLYIAPERLIQGKTLQLLSQSKIALFAIDEAHCVSQWGHDFRSDYLGLSVLHEMFPETPRIALTATADERTRTEILLRLQLQGARKFISSFDRPNIRYRITLKQSAKSQLLKFLKLEHPNDAGIIYCLSRKKTEDVADWLRNQGFNALPYHAGLPAQTRSKHQASFLREEAIIIVATIAFGMGIDKPDLRFVAHLDLPKTIESYYQETGRAGRDG
;
A
#
# COMPACT_ATOMS: atom_id res chain seq x y z
N LEU A 1 -3.32 -4.25 27.22
CA LEU A 1 -2.61 -4.60 28.48
C LEU A 1 -1.39 -5.48 28.21
N GLU A 2 -1.52 -6.61 27.49
CA GLU A 2 -0.40 -7.54 27.21
C GLU A 2 0.75 -6.90 26.45
N ILE A 3 0.46 -6.21 25.32
CA ILE A 3 1.47 -5.52 24.51
C ILE A 3 2.21 -4.44 25.31
N GLN A 4 1.51 -3.68 26.15
CA GLN A 4 2.12 -2.64 26.97
C GLN A 4 3.09 -3.25 28.00
N LYS A 5 2.68 -4.36 28.63
CA LYS A 5 3.53 -5.08 29.56
C LYS A 5 4.75 -5.68 28.86
N ALA A 6 4.57 -6.34 27.73
CA ALA A 6 5.67 -6.89 26.93
C ALA A 6 6.68 -5.82 26.50
N LEU A 7 6.20 -4.61 26.15
CA LEU A 7 7.07 -3.47 25.82
C LEU A 7 7.87 -3.00 27.04
N GLN A 8 7.21 -2.87 28.21
CA GLN A 8 7.86 -2.44 29.46
C GLN A 8 8.87 -3.47 29.96
N ASP A 9 8.55 -4.75 29.82
CA ASP A 9 9.41 -5.87 30.25
C ASP A 9 10.56 -6.13 29.24
N GLY A 10 10.60 -5.39 28.10
CA GLY A 10 11.64 -5.56 27.09
C GLY A 10 11.51 -6.85 26.27
N HIS A 11 10.34 -7.46 26.23
CA HIS A 11 10.06 -8.71 25.52
C HIS A 11 9.45 -8.48 24.12
N LEU A 12 9.45 -7.25 23.63
CA LEU A 12 8.87 -6.89 22.34
C LEU A 12 9.96 -6.41 21.38
N ASP A 13 10.24 -7.20 20.36
CA ASP A 13 11.25 -6.86 19.34
C ASP A 13 10.75 -5.84 18.32
N LEU A 14 9.47 -5.86 18.01
CA LEU A 14 8.84 -4.99 17.00
C LEU A 14 7.44 -4.56 17.42
N LEU A 15 7.17 -3.26 17.29
CA LEU A 15 5.85 -2.67 17.56
C LEU A 15 5.35 -1.90 16.34
N TYR A 16 4.27 -2.37 15.72
CA TYR A 16 3.52 -1.59 14.73
C TYR A 16 2.52 -0.67 15.41
N ILE A 17 2.59 0.60 15.10
CA ILE A 17 1.70 1.61 15.69
C ILE A 17 1.29 2.64 14.65
N ALA A 18 0.00 2.96 14.60
CA ALA A 18 -0.51 3.99 13.71
C ALA A 18 -0.11 5.39 14.22
N PRO A 19 0.21 6.36 13.32
CA PRO A 19 0.64 7.71 13.69
C PRO A 19 -0.31 8.39 14.68
N GLU A 20 -1.61 8.35 14.44
CA GLU A 20 -2.65 8.95 15.30
C GLU A 20 -2.67 8.37 16.71
N ARG A 21 -2.19 7.15 16.90
CA ARG A 21 -2.04 6.54 18.23
C ARG A 21 -0.69 6.87 18.85
N LEU A 22 0.37 6.91 18.04
CA LEU A 22 1.72 7.18 18.51
C LEU A 22 1.82 8.57 19.15
N ILE A 23 1.23 9.61 18.53
CA ILE A 23 1.28 10.99 19.01
C ILE A 23 0.44 11.25 20.29
N GLN A 24 -0.30 10.27 20.79
CA GLN A 24 -1.02 10.41 22.05
C GLN A 24 -0.07 10.46 23.25
N GLY A 25 -0.25 11.42 24.14
CA GLY A 25 0.64 11.62 25.29
C GLY A 25 0.89 10.37 26.13
N LYS A 26 -0.15 9.54 26.37
CA LYS A 26 0.00 8.26 27.08
C LYS A 26 0.91 7.27 26.38
N THR A 27 0.86 7.25 25.04
CA THR A 27 1.70 6.36 24.22
C THR A 27 3.13 6.86 24.23
N LEU A 28 3.35 8.15 24.03
CA LEU A 28 4.68 8.76 24.09
C LEU A 28 5.34 8.56 25.45
N GLN A 29 4.57 8.71 26.54
CA GLN A 29 5.06 8.43 27.89
C GLN A 29 5.46 6.95 28.08
N LEU A 30 4.67 6.02 27.55
CA LEU A 30 5.01 4.60 27.59
C LEU A 30 6.31 4.31 26.82
N LEU A 31 6.43 4.87 25.61
CA LEU A 31 7.63 4.71 24.79
C LEU A 31 8.88 5.33 25.42
N SER A 32 8.75 6.48 26.11
CA SER A 32 9.88 7.14 26.79
C SER A 32 10.45 6.34 27.97
N GLN A 33 9.65 5.41 28.51
CA GLN A 33 10.06 4.48 29.57
C GLN A 33 10.63 3.17 29.01
N SER A 34 10.68 3.00 27.68
CA SER A 34 11.10 1.80 27.01
C SER A 34 12.39 2.03 26.22
N LYS A 35 13.20 0.98 26.06
CA LYS A 35 14.40 1.05 25.23
C LYS A 35 14.03 0.90 23.75
N ILE A 36 14.00 2.01 23.03
CA ILE A 36 13.70 2.04 21.59
C ILE A 36 14.99 2.14 20.80
N ALA A 37 15.24 1.17 19.94
CA ALA A 37 16.44 1.11 19.12
C ALA A 37 16.32 1.93 17.81
N LEU A 38 15.08 2.01 17.24
CA LEU A 38 14.83 2.67 15.96
C LEU A 38 13.35 3.03 15.82
N PHE A 39 13.07 4.19 15.25
CA PHE A 39 11.75 4.52 14.70
C PHE A 39 11.79 4.41 13.19
N ALA A 40 10.98 3.51 12.62
CA ALA A 40 10.77 3.38 11.19
C ALA A 40 9.42 4.00 10.81
N ILE A 41 9.45 5.08 10.04
CA ILE A 41 8.26 5.81 9.57
C ILE A 41 7.99 5.36 8.14
N ASP A 42 7.05 4.45 7.98
CA ASP A 42 6.62 3.97 6.67
C ASP A 42 5.61 4.93 6.04
N GLU A 43 5.47 4.86 4.71
CA GLU A 43 4.62 5.77 3.91
C GLU A 43 4.89 7.25 4.23
N ALA A 44 6.15 7.61 4.43
CA ALA A 44 6.56 8.95 4.87
C ALA A 44 6.08 10.08 3.94
N HIS A 45 5.71 9.77 2.67
CA HIS A 45 5.11 10.73 1.75
C HIS A 45 3.79 11.32 2.27
N CYS A 46 3.11 10.62 3.20
CA CYS A 46 1.89 11.11 3.85
C CYS A 46 2.09 12.41 4.65
N VAL A 47 3.31 12.78 4.97
CA VAL A 47 3.62 14.06 5.65
C VAL A 47 3.50 15.26 4.70
N SER A 48 3.56 15.02 3.39
CA SER A 48 3.56 16.07 2.37
C SER A 48 2.14 16.45 1.94
N GLN A 49 1.81 17.73 2.00
CA GLN A 49 0.54 18.26 1.47
C GLN A 49 0.44 18.14 -0.07
N TRP A 50 1.57 17.96 -0.74
CA TRP A 50 1.67 17.76 -2.18
C TRP A 50 1.65 16.28 -2.56
N GLY A 51 1.76 15.39 -1.56
CA GLY A 51 1.62 13.95 -1.75
C GLY A 51 0.18 13.55 -2.05
N HIS A 52 0.02 12.45 -2.74
CA HIS A 52 -1.30 11.94 -3.14
C HIS A 52 -2.15 11.36 -1.98
N ASP A 53 -1.56 11.17 -0.80
CA ASP A 53 -2.20 10.62 0.41
C ASP A 53 -1.78 11.39 1.68
N PHE A 54 -1.99 12.71 1.67
CA PHE A 54 -1.67 13.54 2.83
C PHE A 54 -2.49 13.14 4.06
N ARG A 55 -1.80 12.99 5.20
CA ARG A 55 -2.40 12.69 6.51
C ARG A 55 -1.84 13.62 7.57
N SER A 56 -2.70 14.42 8.18
CA SER A 56 -2.31 15.41 9.20
C SER A 56 -1.60 14.79 10.41
N ASP A 57 -1.94 13.54 10.76
CA ASP A 57 -1.31 12.83 11.90
C ASP A 57 0.19 12.58 11.68
N TYR A 58 0.64 12.47 10.43
CA TYR A 58 2.07 12.34 10.12
C TYR A 58 2.88 13.59 10.47
N LEU A 59 2.26 14.76 10.44
CA LEU A 59 2.95 16.00 10.88
C LEU A 59 3.30 15.94 12.37
N GLY A 60 2.45 15.30 13.17
CA GLY A 60 2.69 15.11 14.60
C GLY A 60 3.90 14.22 14.93
N LEU A 61 4.41 13.44 13.94
CA LEU A 61 5.58 12.58 14.15
C LEU A 61 6.89 13.37 14.36
N SER A 62 6.90 14.68 14.12
CA SER A 62 8.02 15.55 14.49
C SER A 62 8.37 15.46 15.97
N VAL A 63 7.40 15.17 16.83
CA VAL A 63 7.58 14.97 18.28
C VAL A 63 8.63 13.90 18.61
N LEU A 64 8.85 12.94 17.71
CA LEU A 64 9.87 11.92 17.90
C LEU A 64 11.30 12.49 17.94
N HIS A 65 11.53 13.61 17.26
CA HIS A 65 12.81 14.29 17.32
C HIS A 65 13.05 14.94 18.69
N GLU A 66 12.02 15.52 19.25
CA GLU A 66 12.09 16.25 20.52
C GLU A 66 12.19 15.30 21.72
N MET A 67 11.36 14.24 21.70
CA MET A 67 11.27 13.31 22.84
C MET A 67 12.32 12.21 22.83
N PHE A 68 12.85 11.87 21.64
CA PHE A 68 13.81 10.77 21.46
C PHE A 68 15.00 11.21 20.62
N PRO A 69 15.77 12.22 21.05
CA PRO A 69 16.85 12.83 20.25
C PRO A 69 17.96 11.83 19.90
N GLU A 70 18.24 10.88 20.79
CA GLU A 70 19.29 9.87 20.60
C GLU A 70 18.82 8.63 19.83
N THR A 71 17.50 8.45 19.62
CA THR A 71 16.98 7.29 18.92
C THR A 71 17.00 7.53 17.40
N PRO A 72 17.71 6.68 16.63
CA PRO A 72 17.72 6.78 15.19
C PRO A 72 16.31 6.73 14.58
N ARG A 73 16.13 7.46 13.47
CA ARG A 73 14.88 7.47 12.72
C ARG A 73 15.14 7.21 11.25
N ILE A 74 14.32 6.38 10.63
CA ILE A 74 14.31 6.15 9.19
C ILE A 74 12.93 6.48 8.62
N ALA A 75 12.88 7.21 7.52
CA ALA A 75 11.67 7.48 6.77
C ALA A 75 11.71 6.68 5.45
N LEU A 76 10.66 5.95 5.19
CA LEU A 76 10.53 5.04 4.05
C LEU A 76 9.32 5.45 3.19
N THR A 77 9.48 5.41 1.88
CA THR A 77 8.38 5.63 0.95
C THR A 77 8.71 5.03 -0.41
N ALA A 78 7.70 4.46 -1.06
CA ALA A 78 7.83 3.95 -2.42
C ALA A 78 7.70 5.06 -3.48
N THR A 79 7.02 6.17 -3.15
CA THR A 79 6.67 7.22 -4.10
C THR A 79 6.95 8.59 -3.50
N ALA A 80 8.06 9.21 -3.90
CA ALA A 80 8.36 10.58 -3.50
C ALA A 80 9.16 11.28 -4.61
N ASP A 81 8.59 12.31 -5.20
CA ASP A 81 9.30 13.24 -6.04
C ASP A 81 10.26 14.13 -5.22
N GLU A 82 11.02 14.99 -5.86
CA GLU A 82 12.00 15.84 -5.18
C GLU A 82 11.36 16.78 -4.16
N ARG A 83 10.20 17.32 -4.47
CA ARG A 83 9.44 18.21 -3.60
C ARG A 83 8.95 17.47 -2.35
N THR A 84 8.35 16.31 -2.54
CA THR A 84 7.90 15.44 -1.44
C THR A 84 9.05 15.00 -0.56
N ARG A 85 10.21 14.63 -1.15
CA ARG A 85 11.41 14.29 -0.37
C ARG A 85 11.90 15.46 0.48
N THR A 86 11.87 16.68 -0.06
CA THR A 86 12.24 17.88 0.69
C THR A 86 11.31 18.12 1.88
N GLU A 87 9.99 17.95 1.69
CA GLU A 87 9.04 18.07 2.77
C GLU A 87 9.19 16.97 3.83
N ILE A 88 9.43 15.72 3.45
CA ILE A 88 9.72 14.63 4.39
C ILE A 88 10.89 15.02 5.30
N LEU A 89 12.00 15.47 4.73
CA LEU A 89 13.17 15.87 5.51
C LEU A 89 12.87 17.01 6.46
N LEU A 90 12.13 18.01 5.98
CA LEU A 90 11.81 19.20 6.78
C LEU A 90 10.80 18.86 7.89
N ARG A 91 9.68 18.22 7.55
CA ARG A 91 8.58 17.96 8.49
C ARG A 91 8.91 16.91 9.55
N LEU A 92 9.71 15.92 9.19
CA LEU A 92 10.17 14.89 10.13
C LEU A 92 11.51 15.23 10.80
N GLN A 93 12.04 16.43 10.55
CA GLN A 93 13.31 16.91 11.10
C GLN A 93 14.48 15.93 10.83
N LEU A 94 14.63 15.57 9.54
CA LEU A 94 15.64 14.63 9.03
C LEU A 94 16.62 15.31 8.06
N GLN A 95 16.88 16.61 8.18
CA GLN A 95 17.71 17.38 7.22
C GLN A 95 19.13 16.85 7.12
N GLY A 96 19.69 16.31 8.22
CA GLY A 96 21.02 15.70 8.24
C GLY A 96 21.03 14.21 7.84
N ALA A 97 19.89 13.61 7.51
CA ALA A 97 19.82 12.19 7.22
C ALA A 97 20.47 11.82 5.88
N ARG A 98 21.07 10.63 5.83
CA ARG A 98 21.54 10.04 4.57
C ARG A 98 20.35 9.64 3.70
N LYS A 99 20.39 9.98 2.41
CA LYS A 99 19.36 9.67 1.44
C LYS A 99 19.77 8.46 0.60
N PHE A 100 18.85 7.51 0.47
CA PHE A 100 18.97 6.36 -0.43
C PHE A 100 17.84 6.46 -1.44
N ILE A 101 18.15 6.67 -2.70
CA ILE A 101 17.19 6.85 -3.77
C ILE A 101 17.45 5.80 -4.83
N SER A 102 16.46 4.94 -5.06
CA SER A 102 16.46 3.98 -6.17
C SER A 102 15.62 4.50 -7.33
N SER A 103 15.86 3.95 -8.51
CA SER A 103 15.02 4.18 -9.68
C SER A 103 13.60 3.66 -9.44
N PHE A 104 12.61 4.33 -10.02
CA PHE A 104 11.23 3.81 -10.12
C PHE A 104 11.09 2.73 -11.20
N ASP A 105 12.11 2.56 -12.03
CA ASP A 105 12.08 1.57 -13.10
C ASP A 105 12.05 0.14 -12.54
N ARG A 106 11.10 -0.62 -13.06
CA ARG A 106 10.91 -2.03 -12.77
C ARG A 106 11.02 -2.80 -14.10
N PRO A 107 12.23 -3.21 -14.51
CA PRO A 107 12.47 -3.82 -15.82
C PRO A 107 11.69 -5.11 -16.06
N ASN A 108 11.27 -5.78 -14.99
CA ASN A 108 10.42 -6.97 -15.04
C ASN A 108 8.92 -6.67 -15.20
N ILE A 109 8.49 -5.38 -15.18
CA ILE A 109 7.10 -4.98 -15.40
C ILE A 109 6.96 -4.37 -16.79
N ARG A 110 6.14 -5.00 -17.64
CA ARG A 110 5.79 -4.48 -18.96
C ARG A 110 4.55 -3.59 -18.87
N TYR A 111 4.69 -2.31 -19.13
CA TYR A 111 3.58 -1.36 -19.23
C TYR A 111 2.95 -1.37 -20.62
N ARG A 112 1.61 -1.42 -20.68
CA ARG A 112 0.85 -1.37 -21.92
C ARG A 112 -0.37 -0.47 -21.75
N ILE A 113 -0.56 0.45 -22.65
CA ILE A 113 -1.74 1.32 -22.71
C ILE A 113 -2.43 1.09 -24.05
N THR A 114 -3.74 0.85 -24.01
CA THR A 114 -4.56 0.63 -25.20
C THR A 114 -5.77 1.55 -25.18
N LEU A 115 -6.17 2.05 -26.37
CA LEU A 115 -7.40 2.81 -26.50
C LEU A 115 -8.60 1.95 -26.10
N LYS A 116 -9.44 2.49 -25.24
CA LYS A 116 -10.63 1.81 -24.74
C LYS A 116 -11.74 1.86 -25.78
N GLN A 117 -12.03 0.72 -26.43
CA GLN A 117 -13.14 0.55 -27.36
C GLN A 117 -14.23 -0.32 -26.74
N SER A 118 -13.88 -1.55 -26.42
CA SER A 118 -14.75 -2.51 -25.73
C SER A 118 -14.00 -3.13 -24.55
N ALA A 119 -14.07 -2.45 -23.41
CA ALA A 119 -13.27 -2.79 -22.23
C ALA A 119 -13.37 -4.27 -21.81
N LYS A 120 -14.60 -4.82 -21.79
CA LYS A 120 -14.81 -6.24 -21.42
C LYS A 120 -14.19 -7.19 -22.44
N SER A 121 -14.36 -6.94 -23.73
CA SER A 121 -13.77 -7.80 -24.78
C SER A 121 -12.25 -7.71 -24.78
N GLN A 122 -11.69 -6.52 -24.62
CA GLN A 122 -10.24 -6.31 -24.53
C GLN A 122 -9.66 -7.00 -23.29
N LEU A 123 -10.31 -6.84 -22.13
CA LEU A 123 -9.90 -7.53 -20.90
C LEU A 123 -9.97 -9.06 -21.05
N LEU A 124 -11.06 -9.58 -21.60
CA LEU A 124 -11.22 -11.04 -21.80
C LEU A 124 -10.15 -11.60 -22.71
N LYS A 125 -9.84 -10.90 -23.80
CA LYS A 125 -8.75 -11.29 -24.71
C LYS A 125 -7.41 -11.31 -24.00
N PHE A 126 -7.10 -10.27 -23.23
CA PHE A 126 -5.88 -10.18 -22.43
C PHE A 126 -5.76 -11.35 -21.44
N LEU A 127 -6.81 -11.61 -20.66
CA LEU A 127 -6.82 -12.69 -19.69
C LEU A 127 -6.69 -14.07 -20.33
N LYS A 128 -7.47 -14.35 -21.38
CA LYS A 128 -7.45 -15.68 -22.03
C LYS A 128 -6.17 -16.01 -22.78
N LEU A 129 -5.54 -15.01 -23.40
CA LEU A 129 -4.36 -15.23 -24.23
C LEU A 129 -3.04 -15.10 -23.47
N GLU A 130 -2.99 -14.23 -22.47
CA GLU A 130 -1.74 -13.91 -21.80
C GLU A 130 -1.69 -14.37 -20.35
N HIS A 131 -2.86 -14.48 -19.67
CA HIS A 131 -2.96 -14.76 -18.23
C HIS A 131 -4.08 -15.78 -17.90
N PRO A 132 -4.14 -16.95 -18.56
CA PRO A 132 -5.26 -17.88 -18.39
C PRO A 132 -5.36 -18.46 -16.98
N ASN A 133 -4.24 -18.62 -16.28
CA ASN A 133 -4.14 -19.21 -14.95
C ASN A 133 -3.31 -18.35 -13.98
N ASP A 134 -3.27 -17.06 -14.20
CA ASP A 134 -2.45 -16.15 -13.42
C ASP A 134 -3.27 -15.39 -12.37
N ALA A 135 -2.64 -15.12 -11.22
CA ALA A 135 -3.18 -14.18 -10.24
C ALA A 135 -3.03 -12.75 -10.73
N GLY A 136 -4.09 -11.94 -10.53
CA GLY A 136 -4.12 -10.56 -11.01
C GLY A 136 -5.00 -9.63 -10.20
N ILE A 137 -4.78 -8.33 -10.40
CA ILE A 137 -5.64 -7.28 -9.87
C ILE A 137 -6.21 -6.46 -11.02
N ILE A 138 -7.52 -6.19 -10.97
CA ILE A 138 -8.22 -5.33 -11.93
C ILE A 138 -8.80 -4.13 -11.19
N TYR A 139 -8.27 -2.93 -11.45
CA TYR A 139 -8.74 -1.72 -10.80
C TYR A 139 -9.91 -1.06 -11.54
N CYS A 140 -10.93 -0.69 -10.76
CA CYS A 140 -12.12 0.05 -11.18
C CYS A 140 -12.36 1.25 -10.26
N LEU A 141 -12.92 2.35 -10.78
CA LEU A 141 -13.21 3.55 -9.98
C LEU A 141 -14.39 3.39 -9.03
N SER A 142 -15.42 2.62 -9.39
CA SER A 142 -16.64 2.53 -8.59
C SER A 142 -16.87 1.15 -7.99
N ARG A 143 -17.52 1.12 -6.81
CA ARG A 143 -17.90 -0.12 -6.10
C ARG A 143 -18.78 -1.01 -6.99
N LYS A 144 -19.82 -0.42 -7.60
CA LYS A 144 -20.74 -1.14 -8.49
C LYS A 144 -20.01 -1.78 -9.67
N LYS A 145 -19.14 -1.01 -10.33
CA LYS A 145 -18.35 -1.54 -11.46
C LYS A 145 -17.43 -2.69 -11.02
N THR A 146 -16.87 -2.61 -9.81
CA THR A 146 -16.05 -3.67 -9.23
C THR A 146 -16.85 -4.97 -9.10
N GLU A 147 -18.06 -4.90 -8.56
CA GLU A 147 -18.95 -6.06 -8.42
C GLU A 147 -19.39 -6.59 -9.80
N ASP A 148 -19.88 -5.71 -10.68
CA ASP A 148 -20.36 -6.07 -12.04
C ASP A 148 -19.26 -6.76 -12.89
N VAL A 149 -18.00 -6.31 -12.76
CA VAL A 149 -16.88 -6.91 -13.49
C VAL A 149 -16.45 -8.24 -12.87
N ALA A 150 -16.46 -8.36 -11.54
CA ALA A 150 -16.15 -9.62 -10.87
C ALA A 150 -17.18 -10.70 -11.21
N ASP A 151 -18.50 -10.35 -11.18
CA ASP A 151 -19.58 -11.26 -11.55
C ASP A 151 -19.46 -11.68 -13.01
N TRP A 152 -19.19 -10.73 -13.90
CA TRP A 152 -19.01 -11.03 -15.31
C TRP A 152 -17.81 -11.95 -15.56
N LEU A 153 -16.68 -11.76 -14.88
CA LEU A 153 -15.50 -12.63 -14.99
C LEU A 153 -15.79 -14.05 -14.50
N ARG A 154 -16.53 -14.20 -13.40
CA ARG A 154 -16.97 -15.53 -12.94
C ARG A 154 -17.82 -16.26 -13.99
N ASN A 155 -18.71 -15.54 -14.66
CA ASN A 155 -19.50 -16.09 -15.76
C ASN A 155 -18.65 -16.44 -17.01
N GLN A 156 -17.42 -15.92 -17.10
CA GLN A 156 -16.44 -16.31 -18.14
C GLN A 156 -15.50 -17.44 -17.70
N GLY A 157 -15.70 -17.98 -16.48
CA GLY A 157 -14.92 -19.09 -15.94
C GLY A 157 -13.68 -18.70 -15.12
N PHE A 158 -13.49 -17.42 -14.82
CA PHE A 158 -12.38 -16.97 -13.97
C PHE A 158 -12.74 -16.99 -12.49
N ASN A 159 -11.79 -17.32 -11.62
CA ASN A 159 -11.93 -17.17 -10.17
C ASN A 159 -11.74 -15.69 -9.81
N ALA A 160 -12.83 -14.92 -9.79
CA ALA A 160 -12.78 -13.46 -9.58
C ALA A 160 -13.59 -13.03 -8.35
N LEU A 161 -12.99 -12.23 -7.47
CA LEU A 161 -13.60 -11.71 -6.27
C LEU A 161 -13.61 -10.17 -6.26
N PRO A 162 -14.71 -9.51 -5.88
CA PRO A 162 -14.76 -8.07 -5.73
C PRO A 162 -14.11 -7.61 -4.42
N TYR A 163 -13.48 -6.43 -4.42
CA TYR A 163 -12.96 -5.82 -3.20
C TYR A 163 -13.11 -4.29 -3.21
N HIS A 164 -13.85 -3.75 -2.24
CA HIS A 164 -14.00 -2.32 -2.03
C HIS A 164 -14.44 -2.01 -0.58
N ALA A 165 -14.27 -0.78 -0.14
CA ALA A 165 -14.58 -0.35 1.23
C ALA A 165 -16.05 -0.53 1.66
N GLY A 166 -16.98 -0.64 0.70
CA GLY A 166 -18.40 -0.87 0.97
C GLY A 166 -18.76 -2.31 1.34
N LEU A 167 -17.87 -3.27 1.13
CA LEU A 167 -18.08 -4.66 1.54
C LEU A 167 -17.97 -4.81 3.08
N PRO A 168 -18.73 -5.74 3.69
CA PRO A 168 -18.56 -6.10 5.10
C PRO A 168 -17.10 -6.47 5.42
N ALA A 169 -16.62 -6.10 6.61
CA ALA A 169 -15.22 -6.35 7.01
C ALA A 169 -14.84 -7.83 6.92
N GLN A 170 -15.75 -8.72 7.33
CA GLN A 170 -15.54 -10.17 7.23
C GLN A 170 -15.37 -10.65 5.78
N THR A 171 -16.18 -10.13 4.86
CA THR A 171 -16.07 -10.44 3.41
C THR A 171 -14.75 -9.94 2.86
N ARG A 172 -14.33 -8.73 3.21
CA ARG A 172 -13.03 -8.18 2.79
C ARG A 172 -11.88 -9.05 3.28
N SER A 173 -11.88 -9.42 4.56
CA SER A 173 -10.85 -10.29 5.13
C SER A 173 -10.81 -11.66 4.45
N LYS A 174 -11.98 -12.24 4.15
CA LYS A 174 -12.07 -13.52 3.42
C LYS A 174 -11.50 -13.38 2.01
N HIS A 175 -11.92 -12.39 1.23
CA HIS A 175 -11.44 -12.19 -0.14
C HIS A 175 -9.93 -11.91 -0.17
N GLN A 176 -9.41 -11.12 0.76
CA GLN A 176 -7.98 -10.88 0.89
C GLN A 176 -7.20 -12.16 1.25
N ALA A 177 -7.72 -12.97 2.18
CA ALA A 177 -7.09 -14.23 2.56
C ALA A 177 -7.08 -15.23 1.39
N SER A 178 -8.19 -15.34 0.63
CA SER A 178 -8.24 -16.14 -0.59
C SER A 178 -7.21 -15.66 -1.60
N PHE A 179 -7.13 -14.35 -1.85
CA PHE A 179 -6.16 -13.79 -2.79
C PHE A 179 -4.70 -14.12 -2.44
N LEU A 180 -4.35 -14.06 -1.16
CA LEU A 180 -2.98 -14.34 -0.72
C LEU A 180 -2.61 -15.83 -0.78
N ARG A 181 -3.60 -16.74 -0.73
CA ARG A 181 -3.37 -18.20 -0.61
C ARG A 181 -3.63 -18.96 -1.89
N GLU A 182 -4.58 -18.50 -2.71
CA GLU A 182 -5.03 -19.23 -3.89
C GLU A 182 -4.22 -18.80 -5.11
N GLU A 183 -3.97 -19.78 -6.00
CA GLU A 183 -3.42 -19.53 -7.33
C GLU A 183 -4.53 -19.12 -8.29
N ALA A 184 -4.17 -18.55 -9.43
CA ALA A 184 -5.09 -18.18 -10.52
C ALA A 184 -6.32 -17.35 -10.09
N ILE A 185 -6.17 -16.53 -9.05
CA ILE A 185 -7.23 -15.71 -8.51
C ILE A 185 -7.13 -14.26 -8.98
N ILE A 186 -8.26 -13.67 -9.34
CA ILE A 186 -8.35 -12.28 -9.77
C ILE A 186 -9.12 -11.47 -8.73
N ILE A 187 -8.51 -10.40 -8.22
CA ILE A 187 -9.24 -9.40 -7.44
C ILE A 187 -9.67 -8.26 -8.35
N VAL A 188 -10.96 -8.01 -8.42
CA VAL A 188 -11.48 -6.79 -9.03
C VAL A 188 -11.71 -5.77 -7.92
N ALA A 189 -11.04 -4.62 -7.95
CA ALA A 189 -10.95 -3.75 -6.79
C ALA A 189 -11.12 -2.26 -7.12
N THR A 190 -11.52 -1.50 -6.12
CA THR A 190 -11.22 -0.07 -6.04
C THR A 190 -9.84 0.13 -5.38
N ILE A 191 -9.35 1.38 -5.31
CA ILE A 191 -8.13 1.74 -4.59
C ILE A 191 -8.08 1.26 -3.13
N ALA A 192 -9.22 0.83 -2.56
CA ALA A 192 -9.28 0.26 -1.22
C ALA A 192 -8.53 -1.08 -1.08
N PHE A 193 -8.24 -1.77 -2.19
CA PHE A 193 -7.36 -2.93 -2.23
C PHE A 193 -5.96 -2.46 -2.59
N GLY A 194 -5.24 -2.04 -1.58
CA GLY A 194 -3.98 -1.33 -1.79
C GLY A 194 -2.92 -1.66 -0.77
N MET A 195 -2.67 -0.77 0.19
CA MET A 195 -1.58 -0.91 1.16
C MET A 195 -1.56 -2.27 1.84
N GLY A 196 -0.36 -2.83 2.03
CA GLY A 196 -0.17 -4.10 2.72
C GLY A 196 -0.48 -5.37 1.90
N ILE A 197 -0.79 -5.26 0.61
CA ILE A 197 -0.94 -6.43 -0.26
C ILE A 197 0.43 -6.84 -0.79
N ASP A 198 0.87 -8.01 -0.35
CA ASP A 198 2.11 -8.63 -0.79
C ASP A 198 1.82 -10.06 -1.26
N LYS A 199 1.71 -10.23 -2.58
CA LYS A 199 1.56 -11.52 -3.26
C LYS A 199 2.67 -11.63 -4.29
N PRO A 200 3.70 -12.46 -4.05
CA PRO A 200 4.88 -12.55 -4.92
C PRO A 200 4.54 -12.94 -6.36
N ASP A 201 3.63 -13.88 -6.53
CA ASP A 201 3.19 -14.46 -7.82
C ASP A 201 2.10 -13.64 -8.53
N LEU A 202 1.95 -12.34 -8.22
CA LEU A 202 1.04 -11.45 -8.94
C LEU A 202 1.60 -11.13 -10.33
N ARG A 203 0.90 -11.62 -11.38
CA ARG A 203 1.40 -11.56 -12.77
C ARG A 203 0.93 -10.35 -13.54
N PHE A 204 -0.23 -9.79 -13.21
CA PHE A 204 -0.74 -8.61 -13.90
C PHE A 204 -1.52 -7.66 -13.00
N VAL A 205 -1.48 -6.40 -13.38
CA VAL A 205 -2.39 -5.36 -12.89
C VAL A 205 -3.03 -4.71 -14.11
N ALA A 206 -4.36 -4.72 -14.15
CA ALA A 206 -5.13 -4.10 -15.23
C ALA A 206 -5.97 -2.94 -14.71
N HIS A 207 -5.99 -1.84 -15.42
CA HIS A 207 -6.81 -0.67 -15.10
C HIS A 207 -7.96 -0.53 -16.10
N LEU A 208 -9.20 -0.71 -15.65
CA LEU A 208 -10.39 -0.40 -16.46
C LEU A 208 -10.76 1.09 -16.42
N ASP A 209 -10.20 1.80 -15.47
CA ASP A 209 -10.26 3.24 -15.33
C ASP A 209 -8.89 3.75 -14.88
N LEU A 210 -8.45 4.87 -15.43
CA LEU A 210 -7.14 5.45 -15.08
C LEU A 210 -7.12 5.91 -13.62
N PRO A 211 -6.04 5.67 -12.88
CA PRO A 211 -5.81 6.28 -11.57
C PRO A 211 -5.79 7.81 -11.66
N LYS A 212 -6.00 8.46 -10.52
CA LYS A 212 -6.05 9.93 -10.47
C LYS A 212 -4.68 10.58 -10.65
N THR A 213 -3.62 9.90 -10.22
CA THR A 213 -2.25 10.42 -10.25
C THR A 213 -1.29 9.35 -10.75
N ILE A 214 -0.11 9.80 -11.20
CA ILE A 214 0.95 8.90 -11.67
C ILE A 214 1.53 8.08 -10.51
N GLU A 215 1.59 8.64 -9.30
CA GLU A 215 2.05 7.97 -8.09
C GLU A 215 1.11 6.81 -7.74
N SER A 216 -0.21 7.04 -7.78
CA SER A 216 -1.20 5.96 -7.60
C SER A 216 -1.02 4.86 -8.64
N TYR A 217 -0.77 5.23 -9.91
CA TYR A 217 -0.49 4.26 -10.96
C TYR A 217 0.74 3.42 -10.65
N TYR A 218 1.84 4.03 -10.21
CA TYR A 218 3.05 3.30 -9.82
C TYR A 218 2.85 2.39 -8.60
N GLN A 219 2.15 2.87 -7.58
CA GLN A 219 1.82 2.06 -6.41
C GLN A 219 0.96 0.84 -6.76
N GLU A 220 0.00 1.01 -7.67
CA GLU A 220 -0.90 -0.07 -8.10
C GLU A 220 -0.18 -1.06 -9.00
N THR A 221 0.55 -0.60 -10.02
CA THR A 221 1.30 -1.47 -10.95
C THR A 221 2.50 -2.14 -10.29
N GLY A 222 3.16 -1.48 -9.36
CA GLY A 222 4.32 -1.99 -8.61
C GLY A 222 4.02 -3.18 -7.70
N ARG A 223 2.74 -3.61 -7.61
CA ARG A 223 2.36 -4.83 -6.90
C ARG A 223 2.68 -6.09 -7.69
N ALA A 224 2.75 -6.01 -9.02
CA ALA A 224 3.09 -7.14 -9.88
C ALA A 224 4.59 -7.44 -9.88
N GLY A 225 4.95 -8.71 -10.19
CA GLY A 225 6.33 -9.13 -10.42
C GLY A 225 7.27 -8.90 -9.24
N ARG A 226 6.87 -9.24 -8.02
CA ARG A 226 7.70 -9.08 -6.82
C ARG A 226 8.71 -10.21 -6.64
N ASP A 227 8.52 -11.28 -7.35
CA ASP A 227 9.42 -12.45 -7.37
C ASP A 227 10.53 -12.36 -8.45
N GLY A 228 10.61 -11.24 -9.17
CA GLY A 228 11.65 -10.98 -10.18
C GLY A 228 11.19 -11.11 -11.61
#